data_57da4e0df379526b346d7d7e7b1ec1b4
#
_entry.id   57da4e0df379526b346d7d7e7b1ec1b4
#
_cell.length_a   1.000
_cell.length_b   1.000
_cell.length_c   1.000
_cell.angle_alpha   90.00
_cell.angle_beta   90.00
_cell.angle_gamma   90.00
#
_symmetry.space_group_name_H-M   'P 1'
#
loop_
_entity.id
_entity.type
_entity.pdbx_description
1 polymer ?
#
loop_
_entity_poly.entity_id
_entity_poly.type
_entity_poly.pdbx_seq_one_letter_code
_entity_poly.pdbx_strand_id
1 'polypeptide(L)'
;MIGKIEIDEGKRGRIIDKAGHLADEVGAKYMSCAPATFGAICDAFRSEDIELFPPEIQEAITQGMIGLHGGVAMTGVGTCGAVAASTFLISYVVGVTTEELSKDDNLNYAASVPAVEYIIDRFEEDYGAIDCLRVRYNRVQRAFDLMDPDARILEMTFALYEKDKCGMNAPNFEGGRDQTPPVRGARWAAEAICDLLGMEPEERHELPPHLRGLGSQDMEPKLQKVVEALKELGWGRPNEKISYREYRTFKLKGKKGLEQKRLGSVSAPKGKE
;
A
#
# COMPACT_ATOMS: atom_id res chain seq x y z
N MET A 1 7.56 -18.42 -12.22
CA MET A 1 8.01 -17.01 -12.40
C MET A 1 7.73 -16.55 -13.82
N ILE A 2 7.36 -15.29 -14.02
CA ILE A 2 7.19 -14.69 -15.34
C ILE A 2 8.59 -14.39 -15.90
N GLY A 3 8.90 -14.87 -17.12
CA GLY A 3 10.19 -14.61 -17.77
C GLY A 3 10.35 -13.13 -18.14
N LYS A 4 11.51 -12.80 -18.70
CA LYS A 4 11.77 -11.45 -19.23
C LYS A 4 10.85 -11.14 -20.41
N ILE A 5 10.34 -9.92 -20.42
CA ILE A 5 9.44 -9.42 -21.47
C ILE A 5 10.00 -8.10 -21.99
N GLU A 6 10.19 -7.99 -23.30
CA GLU A 6 10.55 -6.71 -23.91
C GLU A 6 9.35 -5.78 -23.97
N ILE A 7 9.45 -4.65 -23.27
CA ILE A 7 8.43 -3.61 -23.21
C ILE A 7 9.06 -2.30 -23.68
N ASP A 8 8.69 -1.88 -24.90
CA ASP A 8 9.12 -0.58 -25.40
C ASP A 8 8.38 0.59 -24.70
N GLU A 9 8.91 1.80 -24.83
CA GLU A 9 8.34 3.00 -24.19
C GLU A 9 6.89 3.26 -24.58
N GLY A 10 6.49 2.95 -25.81
CA GLY A 10 5.11 3.12 -26.27
C GLY A 10 4.16 2.14 -25.57
N LYS A 11 4.55 0.87 -25.49
CA LYS A 11 3.82 -0.19 -24.77
C LYS A 11 3.77 0.10 -23.28
N ARG A 12 4.89 0.53 -22.69
CA ARG A 12 4.98 0.96 -21.28
C ARG A 12 3.97 2.08 -20.99
N GLY A 13 3.96 3.14 -21.79
CA GLY A 13 3.01 4.24 -21.62
C GLY A 13 1.55 3.79 -21.68
N ARG A 14 1.20 2.95 -22.68
CA ARG A 14 -0.17 2.42 -22.80
C ARG A 14 -0.59 1.59 -21.59
N ILE A 15 0.29 0.73 -21.07
CA ILE A 15 0.00 -0.08 -19.87
C ILE A 15 -0.26 0.83 -18.66
N ILE A 16 0.59 1.81 -18.40
CA ILE A 16 0.47 2.73 -17.25
C ILE A 16 -0.83 3.53 -17.33
N ASP A 17 -1.12 4.11 -18.50
CA ASP A 17 -2.34 4.90 -18.70
C ASP A 17 -3.59 4.03 -18.59
N LYS A 18 -3.56 2.84 -19.17
CA LYS A 18 -4.67 1.88 -19.10
C LYS A 18 -4.92 1.40 -17.67
N ALA A 19 -3.88 1.12 -16.89
CA ALA A 19 -4.01 0.74 -15.48
C ALA A 19 -4.71 1.83 -14.67
N GLY A 20 -4.31 3.09 -14.84
CA GLY A 20 -4.97 4.22 -14.19
C GLY A 20 -6.43 4.37 -14.60
N HIS A 21 -6.72 4.30 -15.90
CA HIS A 21 -8.08 4.42 -16.42
C HIS A 21 -9.01 3.32 -15.91
N LEU A 22 -8.57 2.06 -15.98
CA LEU A 22 -9.34 0.92 -15.48
C LEU A 22 -9.54 0.99 -13.96
N ALA A 23 -8.54 1.45 -13.19
CA ALA A 23 -8.68 1.61 -11.75
C ALA A 23 -9.74 2.66 -11.37
N ASP A 24 -9.88 3.72 -12.18
CA ASP A 24 -10.96 4.70 -12.03
C ASP A 24 -12.33 4.09 -12.33
N GLU A 25 -12.49 3.43 -13.48
CA GLU A 25 -13.75 2.83 -13.89
C GLU A 25 -14.23 1.76 -12.90
N VAL A 26 -13.35 0.82 -12.55
CA VAL A 26 -13.68 -0.29 -11.65
C VAL A 26 -13.87 0.21 -10.22
N GLY A 27 -13.03 1.16 -9.77
CA GLY A 27 -13.16 1.79 -8.47
C GLY A 27 -14.49 2.50 -8.29
N ALA A 28 -14.94 3.21 -9.33
CA ALA A 28 -16.25 3.86 -9.35
C ALA A 28 -17.43 2.87 -9.33
N LYS A 29 -17.25 1.71 -9.98
CA LYS A 29 -18.30 0.68 -10.09
C LYS A 29 -18.47 -0.13 -8.81
N TYR A 30 -17.37 -0.57 -8.22
CA TYR A 30 -17.38 -1.52 -7.09
C TYR A 30 -17.11 -0.86 -5.74
N MET A 31 -16.72 0.41 -5.72
CA MET A 31 -16.36 1.16 -4.51
C MET A 31 -15.36 0.41 -3.61
N SER A 32 -14.45 -0.34 -4.22
CA SER A 32 -13.50 -1.19 -3.52
C SER A 32 -12.09 -0.98 -4.08
N CYS A 33 -11.21 -0.38 -3.27
CA CYS A 33 -9.89 0.05 -3.73
C CYS A 33 -8.92 -1.11 -4.03
N ALA A 34 -8.90 -2.17 -3.23
CA ALA A 34 -7.93 -3.26 -3.42
C ALA A 34 -8.22 -4.08 -4.69
N PRO A 35 -9.40 -4.67 -4.89
CA PRO A 35 -9.69 -5.40 -6.12
C PRO A 35 -9.70 -4.50 -7.36
N ALA A 36 -10.10 -3.22 -7.24
CA ALA A 36 -10.04 -2.29 -8.35
C ALA A 36 -8.60 -2.04 -8.83
N THR A 37 -7.68 -1.78 -7.90
CA THR A 37 -6.26 -1.58 -8.22
C THR A 37 -5.64 -2.84 -8.79
N PHE A 38 -5.87 -3.99 -8.15
CA PHE A 38 -5.33 -5.28 -8.59
C PHE A 38 -5.81 -5.66 -9.99
N GLY A 39 -7.14 -5.68 -10.21
CA GLY A 39 -7.74 -6.04 -11.49
C GLY A 39 -7.32 -5.09 -12.61
N ALA A 40 -7.30 -3.78 -12.33
CA ALA A 40 -6.91 -2.77 -13.31
C ALA A 40 -5.47 -2.98 -13.82
N ILE A 41 -4.53 -3.30 -12.93
CA ILE A 41 -3.15 -3.59 -13.33
C ILE A 41 -3.11 -4.85 -14.19
N CYS A 42 -3.70 -5.95 -13.73
CA CYS A 42 -3.70 -7.21 -14.48
C CYS A 42 -4.33 -7.05 -15.87
N ASP A 43 -5.46 -6.36 -15.97
CA ASP A 43 -6.15 -6.15 -17.24
C ASP A 43 -5.42 -5.18 -18.16
N ALA A 44 -4.70 -4.18 -17.62
CA ALA A 44 -3.85 -3.31 -18.41
C ALA A 44 -2.70 -4.09 -19.08
N PHE A 45 -2.02 -4.95 -18.35
CA PHE A 45 -0.99 -5.82 -18.92
C PHE A 45 -1.57 -6.81 -19.93
N ARG A 46 -2.72 -7.41 -19.64
CA ARG A 46 -3.39 -8.33 -20.58
C ARG A 46 -3.80 -7.64 -21.88
N SER A 47 -4.16 -6.36 -21.84
CA SER A 47 -4.49 -5.61 -23.05
C SER A 47 -3.30 -5.41 -24.02
N GLU A 48 -2.10 -5.68 -23.56
CA GLU A 48 -0.85 -5.66 -24.33
C GLU A 48 -0.23 -7.07 -24.46
N ASP A 49 -1.07 -8.11 -24.37
CA ASP A 49 -0.69 -9.52 -24.49
C ASP A 49 0.32 -10.00 -23.43
N ILE A 50 0.31 -9.39 -22.25
CA ILE A 50 1.10 -9.80 -21.08
C ILE A 50 0.17 -10.34 -20.01
N GLU A 51 0.22 -11.63 -19.77
CA GLU A 51 -0.59 -12.29 -18.76
C GLU A 51 0.20 -12.42 -17.44
N LEU A 52 -0.15 -11.61 -16.42
CA LEU A 52 0.44 -11.72 -15.09
C LEU A 52 -0.09 -12.95 -14.35
N PHE A 53 -1.37 -13.27 -14.53
CA PHE A 53 -2.05 -14.44 -13.97
C PHE A 53 -3.02 -15.03 -14.98
N PRO A 54 -3.20 -16.37 -15.02
CA PRO A 54 -4.33 -16.99 -15.67
C PRO A 54 -5.64 -16.38 -15.14
N PRO A 55 -6.70 -16.24 -16.00
CA PRO A 55 -7.94 -15.56 -15.62
C PRO A 55 -8.59 -16.10 -14.36
N GLU A 56 -8.58 -17.43 -14.16
CA GLU A 56 -9.15 -18.09 -12.97
C GLU A 56 -8.38 -17.80 -11.70
N ILE A 57 -7.04 -17.64 -11.80
CA ILE A 57 -6.21 -17.25 -10.65
C ILE A 57 -6.39 -15.78 -10.35
N GLN A 58 -6.44 -14.92 -11.36
CA GLN A 58 -6.75 -13.50 -11.18
C GLN A 58 -8.08 -13.31 -10.47
N GLU A 59 -9.13 -14.01 -10.89
CA GLU A 59 -10.46 -13.93 -10.25
C GLU A 59 -10.40 -14.38 -8.79
N ALA A 60 -9.75 -15.50 -8.49
CA ALA A 60 -9.60 -16.01 -7.13
C ALA A 60 -8.87 -15.01 -6.21
N ILE A 61 -7.79 -14.39 -6.70
CA ILE A 61 -7.07 -13.35 -5.97
C ILE A 61 -7.96 -12.11 -5.78
N THR A 62 -8.67 -11.68 -6.83
CA THR A 62 -9.59 -10.53 -6.79
C THR A 62 -10.64 -10.72 -5.69
N GLN A 63 -11.24 -11.91 -5.58
CA GLN A 63 -12.19 -12.25 -4.53
C GLN A 63 -11.55 -12.13 -3.14
N GLY A 64 -10.32 -12.62 -2.97
CA GLY A 64 -9.56 -12.48 -1.72
C GLY A 64 -9.24 -11.02 -1.36
N MET A 65 -9.06 -10.17 -2.36
CA MET A 65 -8.77 -8.74 -2.17
C MET A 65 -9.97 -7.94 -1.67
N ILE A 66 -11.21 -8.42 -1.80
CA ILE A 66 -12.42 -7.70 -1.37
C ILE A 66 -12.36 -7.33 0.12
N GLY A 67 -11.86 -8.22 0.96
CA GLY A 67 -11.71 -7.96 2.40
C GLY A 67 -10.66 -6.91 2.77
N LEU A 68 -9.79 -6.52 1.84
CA LEU A 68 -8.70 -5.58 2.11
C LEU A 68 -9.08 -4.12 1.90
N HIS A 69 -10.28 -3.81 1.39
CA HIS A 69 -10.70 -2.44 1.17
C HIS A 69 -10.95 -1.66 2.47
N GLY A 70 -10.87 -0.34 2.40
CA GLY A 70 -11.18 0.53 3.52
C GLY A 70 -10.26 0.35 4.73
N GLY A 71 -9.01 -0.06 4.53
CA GLY A 71 -8.05 -0.32 5.60
C GLY A 71 -8.35 -1.62 6.34
N VAL A 72 -8.56 -2.68 5.58
CA VAL A 72 -8.99 -4.04 5.99
C VAL A 72 -10.38 -4.02 6.65
N ALA A 73 -11.35 -4.64 6.00
CA ALA A 73 -12.73 -4.73 6.47
C ALA A 73 -13.33 -3.36 6.89
N MET A 74 -12.97 -2.29 6.21
CA MET A 74 -13.42 -0.92 6.46
C MET A 74 -13.04 -0.35 7.84
N THR A 75 -12.02 -0.87 8.50
CA THR A 75 -11.57 -0.37 9.80
C THR A 75 -10.93 1.02 9.73
N GLY A 76 -10.46 1.43 8.57
CA GLY A 76 -9.76 2.69 8.36
C GLY A 76 -8.30 2.70 8.84
N VAL A 77 -7.93 1.89 9.82
CA VAL A 77 -6.61 1.92 10.46
C VAL A 77 -5.59 0.96 9.81
N GLY A 78 -6.05 0.03 9.00
CA GLY A 78 -5.19 -0.82 8.21
C GLY A 78 -4.67 -0.13 6.95
N THR A 79 -3.78 -0.81 6.25
CA THR A 79 -3.17 -0.33 4.99
C THR A 79 -4.25 0.01 3.96
N CYS A 80 -4.05 1.08 3.22
CA CYS A 80 -4.91 1.43 2.07
C CYS A 80 -4.96 0.25 1.09
N GLY A 81 -6.17 -0.11 0.62
CA GLY A 81 -6.32 -1.25 -0.29
C GLY A 81 -5.57 -1.09 -1.61
N ALA A 82 -5.38 0.14 -2.08
CA ALA A 82 -4.55 0.39 -3.26
C ALA A 82 -3.06 0.09 -2.99
N VAL A 83 -2.56 0.45 -1.80
CA VAL A 83 -1.21 0.07 -1.38
C VAL A 83 -1.09 -1.45 -1.32
N ALA A 84 -2.03 -2.12 -0.64
CA ALA A 84 -1.99 -3.57 -0.47
C ALA A 84 -1.98 -4.32 -1.81
N ALA A 85 -2.79 -3.90 -2.78
CA ALA A 85 -2.84 -4.51 -4.11
C ALA A 85 -1.57 -4.24 -4.93
N SER A 86 -1.06 -3.01 -4.90
CA SER A 86 0.16 -2.61 -5.60
C SER A 86 1.38 -3.36 -5.07
N THR A 87 1.54 -3.42 -3.75
CA THR A 87 2.66 -4.12 -3.10
C THR A 87 2.60 -5.63 -3.34
N PHE A 88 1.39 -6.22 -3.32
CA PHE A 88 1.21 -7.64 -3.65
C PHE A 88 1.73 -7.95 -5.07
N LEU A 89 1.32 -7.16 -6.07
CA LEU A 89 1.71 -7.40 -7.46
C LEU A 89 3.21 -7.20 -7.70
N ILE A 90 3.79 -6.15 -7.12
CA ILE A 90 5.23 -5.91 -7.23
C ILE A 90 6.01 -7.08 -6.60
N SER A 91 5.65 -7.48 -5.38
CA SER A 91 6.28 -8.60 -4.69
C SER A 91 6.15 -9.91 -5.50
N TYR A 92 4.98 -10.16 -6.11
CA TYR A 92 4.76 -11.31 -6.98
C TYR A 92 5.68 -11.31 -8.20
N VAL A 93 5.88 -10.15 -8.84
CA VAL A 93 6.74 -10.04 -10.03
C VAL A 93 8.24 -10.10 -9.67
N VAL A 94 8.64 -9.58 -8.51
CA VAL A 94 10.00 -9.80 -7.97
C VAL A 94 10.28 -11.29 -7.85
N GLY A 95 9.31 -12.08 -7.41
CA GLY A 95 9.29 -13.51 -7.56
C GLY A 95 10.09 -14.30 -6.55
N VAL A 96 10.46 -13.72 -5.38
CA VAL A 96 11.08 -14.48 -4.28
C VAL A 96 10.13 -15.57 -3.80
N THR A 97 10.55 -16.82 -3.90
CA THR A 97 9.76 -17.98 -3.53
C THR A 97 9.92 -18.37 -2.07
N THR A 98 8.95 -19.09 -1.53
CA THR A 98 9.04 -19.63 -0.16
C THR A 98 10.19 -20.64 0.00
N GLU A 99 10.58 -21.33 -1.09
CA GLU A 99 11.73 -22.22 -1.08
C GLU A 99 13.04 -21.45 -0.95
N GLU A 100 13.20 -20.35 -1.68
CA GLU A 100 14.36 -19.45 -1.57
C GLU A 100 14.45 -18.82 -0.19
N LEU A 101 13.33 -18.31 0.35
CA LEU A 101 13.27 -17.76 1.71
C LEU A 101 13.61 -18.79 2.78
N SER A 102 13.31 -20.07 2.55
CA SER A 102 13.69 -21.13 3.49
C SER A 102 15.20 -21.40 3.54
N LYS A 103 15.91 -21.00 2.50
CA LYS A 103 17.38 -21.17 2.37
C LYS A 103 18.13 -19.90 2.78
N ASP A 104 17.55 -18.73 2.51
CA ASP A 104 18.11 -17.42 2.84
C ASP A 104 16.97 -16.46 3.22
N ASP A 105 16.76 -16.23 4.51
CA ASP A 105 15.75 -15.34 5.04
C ASP A 105 16.06 -13.85 4.78
N ASN A 106 17.33 -13.50 4.47
CA ASN A 106 17.70 -12.13 4.11
C ASN A 106 17.19 -11.74 2.73
N LEU A 107 16.89 -12.69 1.86
CA LEU A 107 16.43 -12.43 0.50
C LEU A 107 15.13 -11.57 0.48
N ASN A 108 14.27 -11.76 1.47
CA ASN A 108 13.09 -10.91 1.61
C ASN A 108 13.45 -9.43 1.80
N TYR A 109 14.46 -9.14 2.63
CA TYR A 109 14.94 -7.78 2.90
C TYR A 109 15.81 -7.23 1.77
N ALA A 110 16.41 -8.08 0.96
CA ALA A 110 17.24 -7.65 -0.17
C ALA A 110 16.42 -7.33 -1.43
N ALA A 111 15.28 -7.99 -1.63
CA ALA A 111 14.48 -7.91 -2.85
C ALA A 111 13.04 -7.44 -2.62
N SER A 112 12.20 -8.25 -1.97
CA SER A 112 10.76 -7.96 -1.90
C SER A 112 10.44 -6.70 -1.08
N VAL A 113 11.08 -6.51 0.08
CA VAL A 113 10.83 -5.34 0.93
C VAL A 113 11.24 -4.04 0.23
N PRO A 114 12.45 -3.90 -0.35
CA PRO A 114 12.82 -2.70 -1.08
C PRO A 114 11.91 -2.34 -2.25
N ALA A 115 11.45 -3.36 -3.01
CA ALA A 115 10.53 -3.16 -4.12
C ALA A 115 9.15 -2.66 -3.65
N VAL A 116 8.69 -3.15 -2.51
CA VAL A 116 7.42 -2.73 -1.90
C VAL A 116 7.53 -1.32 -1.32
N GLU A 117 8.67 -0.96 -0.72
CA GLU A 117 8.93 0.39 -0.20
C GLU A 117 8.81 1.46 -1.28
N TYR A 118 9.12 1.16 -2.52
CA TYR A 118 8.89 2.08 -3.64
C TYR A 118 7.44 2.60 -3.68
N ILE A 119 6.44 1.74 -3.47
CA ILE A 119 5.03 2.16 -3.40
C ILE A 119 4.72 2.91 -2.11
N ILE A 120 5.30 2.48 -1.00
CA ILE A 120 5.12 3.12 0.30
C ILE A 120 5.59 4.57 0.24
N ASP A 121 6.78 4.82 -0.31
CA ASP A 121 7.36 6.15 -0.45
C ASP A 121 6.49 7.07 -1.32
N ARG A 122 5.98 6.56 -2.44
CA ARG A 122 5.07 7.31 -3.33
C ARG A 122 3.76 7.69 -2.63
N PHE A 123 3.22 6.79 -1.81
CA PHE A 123 2.03 7.09 -1.02
C PHE A 123 2.32 8.05 0.13
N GLU A 124 3.47 7.97 0.79
CA GLU A 124 3.89 8.92 1.82
C GLU A 124 4.13 10.32 1.21
N GLU A 125 4.71 10.40 0.02
CA GLU A 125 4.94 11.65 -0.69
C GLU A 125 3.61 12.32 -1.09
N ASP A 126 2.71 11.59 -1.73
CA ASP A 126 1.47 12.15 -2.27
C ASP A 126 0.36 12.29 -1.23
N TYR A 127 0.27 11.38 -0.28
CA TYR A 127 -0.83 11.32 0.68
C TYR A 127 -0.40 11.48 2.14
N GLY A 128 0.89 11.54 2.43
CA GLY A 128 1.43 11.65 3.78
C GLY A 128 1.16 10.44 4.67
N ALA A 129 0.74 9.29 4.10
CA ALA A 129 0.37 8.10 4.84
C ALA A 129 0.11 6.90 3.92
N ILE A 130 0.10 5.71 4.53
CA ILE A 130 -0.32 4.46 3.86
C ILE A 130 -1.57 3.82 4.50
N ASP A 131 -1.98 4.22 5.69
CA ASP A 131 -3.24 3.75 6.27
C ASP A 131 -4.45 4.48 5.67
N CYS A 132 -5.53 3.73 5.48
CA CYS A 132 -6.69 4.20 4.74
C CYS A 132 -7.29 5.50 5.32
N LEU A 133 -7.39 5.60 6.65
CA LEU A 133 -8.02 6.75 7.29
C LEU A 133 -7.23 8.04 7.06
N ARG A 134 -5.88 8.00 7.21
CA ARG A 134 -5.04 9.17 6.99
C ARG A 134 -4.91 9.53 5.52
N VAL A 135 -4.77 8.54 4.63
CA VAL A 135 -4.79 8.75 3.17
C VAL A 135 -6.07 9.52 2.78
N ARG A 136 -7.23 9.10 3.30
CA ARG A 136 -8.50 9.76 3.03
C ARG A 136 -8.58 11.13 3.67
N TYR A 137 -8.20 11.25 4.95
CA TYR A 137 -8.21 12.54 5.64
C TYR A 137 -7.32 13.56 4.94
N ASN A 138 -6.10 13.18 4.59
CA ASN A 138 -5.17 14.09 3.92
C ASN A 138 -5.67 14.49 2.52
N ARG A 139 -6.33 13.56 1.83
CA ARG A 139 -6.88 13.82 0.50
C ARG A 139 -8.11 14.72 0.51
N VAL A 140 -9.09 14.44 1.37
CA VAL A 140 -10.40 15.11 1.33
C VAL A 140 -10.72 15.92 2.60
N GLN A 141 -9.75 16.02 3.51
CA GLN A 141 -9.87 16.72 4.80
C GLN A 141 -11.05 16.21 5.65
N ARG A 142 -11.49 15.00 5.41
CA ARG A 142 -12.55 14.30 6.12
C ARG A 142 -12.23 12.84 6.28
N ALA A 143 -12.55 12.29 7.44
CA ALA A 143 -12.45 10.87 7.71
C ALA A 143 -13.62 10.47 8.60
N PHE A 144 -14.28 9.39 8.21
CA PHE A 144 -15.41 8.84 8.93
C PHE A 144 -14.96 7.57 9.67
N ASP A 145 -15.55 7.31 10.81
CA ASP A 145 -15.37 6.03 11.48
C ASP A 145 -16.19 4.96 10.76
N LEU A 146 -15.55 4.23 9.85
CA LEU A 146 -16.25 3.22 9.05
C LEU A 146 -16.71 2.01 9.85
N MET A 147 -16.33 1.89 11.14
CA MET A 147 -16.87 0.90 12.06
C MET A 147 -18.19 1.33 12.67
N ASP A 148 -18.50 2.62 12.62
CA ASP A 148 -19.80 3.17 12.99
C ASP A 148 -20.76 3.07 11.80
N PRO A 149 -21.93 2.40 11.94
CA PRO A 149 -22.89 2.24 10.84
C PRO A 149 -23.40 3.55 10.25
N ASP A 150 -23.67 4.55 11.09
CA ASP A 150 -24.20 5.84 10.64
C ASP A 150 -23.12 6.64 9.91
N ALA A 151 -21.90 6.63 10.44
CA ALA A 151 -20.75 7.25 9.78
C ALA A 151 -20.42 6.55 8.44
N ARG A 152 -20.62 5.24 8.35
CA ARG A 152 -20.46 4.48 7.10
C ARG A 152 -21.49 4.90 6.06
N ILE A 153 -22.75 5.09 6.45
CA ILE A 153 -23.81 5.59 5.55
C ILE A 153 -23.45 6.99 5.05
N LEU A 154 -23.00 7.87 5.93
CA LEU A 154 -22.56 9.22 5.56
C LEU A 154 -21.39 9.16 4.57
N GLU A 155 -20.42 8.30 4.81
CA GLU A 155 -19.29 8.08 3.91
C GLU A 155 -19.75 7.63 2.52
N MET A 156 -20.60 6.60 2.45
CA MET A 156 -21.12 6.09 1.20
C MET A 156 -21.93 7.15 0.46
N THR A 157 -22.78 7.89 1.18
CA THR A 157 -23.56 8.98 0.61
C THR A 157 -22.66 10.08 0.08
N PHE A 158 -21.63 10.44 0.83
CA PHE A 158 -20.65 11.44 0.42
C PHE A 158 -19.86 10.99 -0.81
N ALA A 159 -19.41 9.74 -0.84
CA ALA A 159 -18.72 9.18 -1.98
C ALA A 159 -19.59 9.14 -3.25
N LEU A 160 -20.87 8.80 -3.12
CA LEU A 160 -21.84 8.83 -4.22
C LEU A 160 -22.12 10.27 -4.69
N TYR A 161 -22.33 11.19 -3.76
CA TYR A 161 -22.56 12.60 -4.08
C TYR A 161 -21.37 13.23 -4.79
N GLU A 162 -20.17 12.88 -4.37
CA GLU A 162 -18.95 13.39 -4.97
C GLU A 162 -18.58 12.72 -6.28
N LYS A 163 -19.07 11.51 -6.55
CA LYS A 163 -18.89 10.85 -7.85
C LYS A 163 -19.41 11.73 -9.01
N ASP A 164 -20.50 12.44 -8.79
CA ASP A 164 -21.14 13.29 -9.82
C ASP A 164 -20.55 14.71 -9.87
N LYS A 165 -19.90 15.15 -8.78
CA LYS A 165 -19.40 16.53 -8.64
C LYS A 165 -17.90 16.63 -8.42
N CYS A 166 -17.21 15.49 -8.49
CA CYS A 166 -15.83 15.42 -8.10
C CYS A 166 -14.87 15.84 -9.18
N GLY A 167 -14.97 17.10 -9.36
CA GLY A 167 -13.77 17.72 -8.91
C GLY A 167 -13.71 17.75 -7.36
N MET A 168 -13.36 16.70 -6.68
CA MET A 168 -13.02 16.82 -5.28
C MET A 168 -11.87 17.80 -5.17
N ASN A 169 -12.24 19.07 -5.07
CA ASN A 169 -11.37 20.14 -4.66
C ASN A 169 -11.08 19.95 -3.17
N ALA A 170 -10.36 18.90 -2.85
CA ALA A 170 -9.53 18.95 -1.68
C ALA A 170 -8.61 20.15 -1.93
N PRO A 171 -8.55 21.14 -1.06
CA PRO A 171 -7.84 22.40 -1.32
C PRO A 171 -6.35 22.21 -1.63
N ASN A 172 -5.82 20.99 -1.51
CA ASN A 172 -4.44 20.63 -1.77
C ASN A 172 -4.26 19.59 -2.90
N PHE A 173 -5.33 19.19 -3.61
CA PHE A 173 -5.25 18.23 -4.70
C PHE A 173 -5.80 18.82 -6.00
N GLU A 174 -4.91 19.39 -6.77
CA GLU A 174 -5.17 19.72 -8.17
C GLU A 174 -5.16 18.42 -8.97
N GLY A 175 -6.30 18.04 -9.60
CA GLY A 175 -6.27 16.93 -10.55
C GLY A 175 -7.40 15.89 -10.50
N GLY A 176 -8.46 16.11 -9.72
CA GLY A 176 -9.70 15.32 -9.86
C GLY A 176 -9.54 13.80 -9.61
N ARG A 177 -10.21 13.00 -10.44
CA ARG A 177 -10.28 11.53 -10.35
C ARG A 177 -8.94 10.85 -10.53
N ASP A 178 -8.05 11.41 -11.34
CA ASP A 178 -6.69 10.91 -11.57
C ASP A 178 -5.81 10.85 -10.31
N GLN A 179 -6.22 11.52 -9.25
CA GLN A 179 -5.51 11.58 -7.97
C GLN A 179 -6.05 10.60 -6.92
N THR A 180 -6.97 9.70 -7.29
CA THR A 180 -7.46 8.72 -6.33
C THR A 180 -6.39 7.67 -6.02
N PRO A 181 -6.34 7.15 -4.77
CA PRO A 181 -5.35 6.13 -4.41
C PRO A 181 -5.35 4.89 -5.33
N PRO A 182 -6.50 4.35 -5.79
CA PRO A 182 -6.51 3.27 -6.76
C PRO A 182 -5.85 3.63 -8.09
N VAL A 183 -6.12 4.82 -8.64
CA VAL A 183 -5.56 5.27 -9.92
C VAL A 183 -4.05 5.47 -9.82
N ARG A 184 -3.61 6.20 -8.79
CA ARG A 184 -2.18 6.44 -8.56
C ARG A 184 -1.43 5.15 -8.27
N GLY A 185 -1.96 4.33 -7.35
CA GLY A 185 -1.36 3.04 -7.00
C GLY A 185 -1.24 2.11 -8.21
N ALA A 186 -2.28 2.08 -9.08
CA ALA A 186 -2.25 1.27 -10.30
C ALA A 186 -1.19 1.76 -11.29
N ARG A 187 -1.06 3.08 -11.52
CA ARG A 187 -0.04 3.64 -12.40
C ARG A 187 1.37 3.36 -11.90
N TRP A 188 1.66 3.64 -10.64
CA TRP A 188 2.99 3.41 -10.06
C TRP A 188 3.38 1.93 -10.03
N ALA A 189 2.42 1.06 -9.68
CA ALA A 189 2.69 -0.37 -9.71
C ALA A 189 2.91 -0.88 -11.15
N ALA A 190 2.12 -0.42 -12.12
CA ALA A 190 2.30 -0.78 -13.52
C ALA A 190 3.66 -0.31 -14.05
N GLU A 191 4.10 0.89 -13.67
CA GLU A 191 5.43 1.41 -13.99
C GLU A 191 6.54 0.51 -13.46
N ALA A 192 6.52 0.21 -12.16
CA ALA A 192 7.51 -0.65 -11.53
C ALA A 192 7.49 -2.08 -12.11
N ILE A 193 6.32 -2.62 -12.40
CA ILE A 193 6.18 -3.96 -13.00
C ILE A 193 6.73 -3.99 -14.43
N CYS A 194 6.53 -2.93 -15.23
CA CYS A 194 7.16 -2.86 -16.56
C CYS A 194 8.68 -2.94 -16.47
N ASP A 195 9.28 -2.20 -15.53
CA ASP A 195 10.72 -2.20 -15.33
C ASP A 195 11.23 -3.57 -14.85
N LEU A 196 10.52 -4.19 -13.89
CA LEU A 196 10.86 -5.52 -13.38
C LEU A 196 10.74 -6.62 -14.47
N LEU A 197 9.68 -6.57 -15.29
CA LEU A 197 9.50 -7.54 -16.36
C LEU A 197 10.56 -7.40 -17.47
N GLY A 198 11.15 -6.23 -17.63
CA GLY A 198 12.29 -6.01 -18.52
C GLY A 198 13.60 -6.69 -18.07
N MET A 199 13.66 -7.17 -16.83
CA MET A 199 14.82 -7.87 -16.24
C MET A 199 14.66 -9.39 -16.31
N GLU A 200 15.79 -10.11 -16.32
CA GLU A 200 15.73 -11.54 -16.08
C GLU A 200 15.22 -11.85 -14.67
N PRO A 201 14.50 -12.96 -14.45
CA PRO A 201 13.91 -13.26 -13.14
C PRO A 201 14.89 -13.21 -11.98
N GLU A 202 16.11 -13.72 -12.19
CA GLU A 202 17.16 -13.76 -11.17
C GLU A 202 17.72 -12.37 -10.85
N GLU A 203 17.74 -11.46 -11.85
CA GLU A 203 18.20 -10.07 -11.69
C GLU A 203 17.21 -9.22 -10.86
N ARG A 204 15.95 -9.63 -10.78
CA ARG A 204 14.92 -8.91 -9.99
C ARG A 204 15.18 -8.97 -8.49
N HIS A 205 16.04 -9.87 -8.04
CA HIS A 205 16.48 -9.90 -6.65
C HIS A 205 17.54 -8.83 -6.35
N GLU A 206 18.16 -8.26 -7.39
CA GLU A 206 19.12 -7.15 -7.30
C GLU A 206 18.50 -5.86 -7.90
N LEU A 207 17.47 -5.33 -7.26
CA LEU A 207 16.67 -4.22 -7.77
C LEU A 207 17.52 -3.03 -8.22
N PRO A 208 17.19 -2.40 -9.35
CA PRO A 208 17.79 -1.15 -9.74
C PRO A 208 17.45 -0.03 -8.73
N PRO A 209 18.34 0.97 -8.56
CA PRO A 209 18.18 2.00 -7.53
C PRO A 209 16.84 2.72 -7.53
N HIS A 210 16.27 2.97 -8.72
CA HIS A 210 14.99 3.69 -8.86
C HIS A 210 13.75 2.87 -8.43
N LEU A 211 13.89 1.56 -8.25
CA LEU A 211 12.85 0.67 -7.73
C LEU A 211 13.07 0.30 -6.26
N ARG A 212 14.09 0.85 -5.62
CA ARG A 212 14.32 0.67 -4.19
C ARG A 212 13.70 1.83 -3.42
N GLY A 213 12.94 1.54 -2.40
CA GLY A 213 12.45 2.55 -1.47
C GLY A 213 13.57 3.20 -0.66
N LEU A 214 13.32 4.41 -0.18
CA LEU A 214 14.27 5.20 0.60
C LEU A 214 14.69 4.51 1.90
N GLY A 215 13.81 3.70 2.49
CA GLY A 215 14.08 2.96 3.72
C GLY A 215 15.15 1.89 3.56
N SER A 216 15.26 1.30 2.37
CA SER A 216 16.22 0.23 2.04
C SER A 216 17.61 0.73 1.69
N GLN A 217 17.76 2.04 1.51
CA GLN A 217 19.07 2.63 1.25
C GLN A 217 19.84 2.75 2.57
N ASP A 218 21.01 2.14 2.66
CA ASP A 218 21.88 2.15 3.85
C ASP A 218 21.27 1.49 5.12
N MET A 219 20.57 0.36 4.96
CA MET A 219 19.91 -0.32 6.08
C MET A 219 20.89 -0.77 7.18
N GLU A 220 22.06 -1.26 6.84
CA GLU A 220 22.97 -1.85 7.83
C GLU A 220 23.48 -0.86 8.90
N PRO A 221 23.94 0.36 8.55
CA PRO A 221 24.28 1.37 9.55
C PRO A 221 23.07 1.92 10.31
N LYS A 222 21.89 1.97 9.67
CA LYS A 222 20.66 2.43 10.32
C LYS A 222 20.12 1.38 11.28
N LEU A 223 20.20 0.10 10.90
CA LEU A 223 19.74 -1.01 11.74
C LEU A 223 20.51 -1.08 13.06
N GLN A 224 21.83 -0.93 13.05
CA GLN A 224 22.64 -0.89 14.26
C GLN A 224 22.21 0.25 15.19
N LYS A 225 22.05 1.47 14.65
CA LYS A 225 21.56 2.63 15.43
C LYS A 225 20.17 2.43 16.00
N VAL A 226 19.27 1.80 15.23
CA VAL A 226 17.91 1.49 15.68
C VAL A 226 17.95 0.42 16.77
N VAL A 227 18.74 -0.63 16.62
CA VAL A 227 18.92 -1.69 17.64
C VAL A 227 19.49 -1.12 18.94
N GLU A 228 20.46 -0.22 18.86
CA GLU A 228 21.01 0.47 20.04
C GLU A 228 19.95 1.35 20.70
N ALA A 229 19.26 2.18 19.95
CA ALA A 229 18.17 3.03 20.46
C ALA A 229 17.02 2.20 21.06
N LEU A 230 16.70 1.05 20.49
CA LEU A 230 15.67 0.14 21.01
C LEU A 230 16.13 -0.53 22.30
N LYS A 231 17.41 -0.88 22.42
CA LYS A 231 18.01 -1.39 23.68
C LYS A 231 17.99 -0.34 24.79
N GLU A 232 18.35 0.91 24.47
CA GLU A 232 18.29 2.04 25.41
C GLU A 232 16.86 2.34 25.89
N LEU A 233 15.87 2.19 25.00
CA LEU A 233 14.44 2.34 25.32
C LEU A 233 13.85 1.13 26.05
N GLY A 234 14.66 0.12 26.37
CA GLY A 234 14.19 -1.10 27.06
C GLY A 234 13.31 -1.99 26.18
N TRP A 235 13.38 -1.87 24.87
CA TRP A 235 12.77 -2.81 23.93
C TRP A 235 13.45 -4.18 24.07
N GLY A 236 12.69 -5.16 24.28
CA GLY A 236 13.13 -6.52 24.61
C GLY A 236 12.48 -7.03 25.89
N ARG A 237 11.64 -6.20 26.54
CA ARG A 237 10.75 -6.69 27.58
C ARG A 237 9.56 -7.38 26.92
N PRO A 238 9.29 -8.65 27.23
CA PRO A 238 8.15 -9.33 26.67
C PRO A 238 6.85 -8.71 27.16
N ASN A 239 5.99 -8.32 26.23
CA ASN A 239 4.55 -8.31 26.34
C ASN A 239 3.83 -7.18 27.08
N GLU A 240 3.90 -5.96 26.61
CA GLU A 240 2.71 -5.12 26.71
C GLU A 240 1.87 -5.30 25.44
N LYS A 241 0.84 -6.11 25.52
CA LYS A 241 -0.15 -6.25 24.44
C LYS A 241 -0.97 -4.97 24.39
N ILE A 242 -0.69 -4.11 23.39
CA ILE A 242 -1.57 -2.99 23.10
C ILE A 242 -2.84 -3.57 22.46
N SER A 243 -4.00 -3.28 23.05
CA SER A 243 -5.25 -3.70 22.44
C SER A 243 -5.46 -3.00 21.09
N TYR A 244 -6.18 -3.63 20.16
CA TYR A 244 -6.53 -3.01 18.88
C TYR A 244 -7.19 -1.62 19.06
N ARG A 245 -8.02 -1.46 20.09
CA ARG A 245 -8.70 -0.20 20.41
C ARG A 245 -7.71 0.90 20.83
N GLU A 246 -6.70 0.56 21.62
CA GLU A 246 -5.65 1.50 22.03
C GLU A 246 -4.77 1.86 20.84
N TYR A 247 -4.38 0.90 20.02
CA TYR A 247 -3.63 1.13 18.79
C TYR A 247 -4.40 2.04 17.81
N ARG A 248 -5.68 1.82 17.62
CA ARG A 248 -6.53 2.66 16.79
C ARG A 248 -6.60 4.09 17.30
N THR A 249 -6.83 4.28 18.61
CA THR A 249 -6.84 5.60 19.24
C THR A 249 -5.51 6.31 19.09
N PHE A 250 -4.44 5.57 19.16
CA PHE A 250 -3.08 6.05 18.97
C PHE A 250 -2.81 6.50 17.53
N LYS A 251 -3.17 5.72 16.55
CA LYS A 251 -3.04 6.06 15.11
C LYS A 251 -3.86 7.31 14.76
N LEU A 252 -5.05 7.46 15.31
CA LEU A 252 -5.92 8.61 15.05
C LEU A 252 -5.42 9.93 15.64
N LYS A 253 -4.58 9.88 16.68
CA LYS A 253 -3.99 11.07 17.31
C LYS A 253 -2.77 11.64 16.58
N GLY A 254 -2.28 10.97 15.54
CA GLY A 254 -1.12 11.40 14.75
C GLY A 254 0.23 11.36 15.48
N LYS A 255 1.28 11.87 14.83
CA LYS A 255 2.67 11.87 15.34
C LYS A 255 2.81 12.46 16.75
N LYS A 256 2.08 13.54 17.08
CA LYS A 256 2.09 14.14 18.43
C LYS A 256 1.60 13.17 19.51
N GLY A 257 0.62 12.32 19.21
CA GLY A 257 0.19 11.27 20.13
C GLY A 257 1.22 10.16 20.31
N LEU A 258 2.03 9.91 19.26
CA LEU A 258 3.17 8.98 19.27
C LEU A 258 4.28 9.46 20.20
N GLU A 259 4.66 10.73 20.10
CA GLU A 259 5.72 11.34 20.90
C GLU A 259 5.30 11.47 22.37
N GLN A 260 4.08 11.87 22.66
CA GLN A 260 3.58 11.97 24.02
C GLN A 260 3.49 10.60 24.73
N LYS A 261 3.11 9.52 24.02
CA LYS A 261 3.14 8.18 24.61
C LYS A 261 4.55 7.61 24.73
N ARG A 262 5.45 7.91 23.80
CA ARG A 262 6.87 7.52 23.91
C ARG A 262 7.56 8.16 25.11
N LEU A 263 7.18 9.38 25.46
CA LEU A 263 7.79 10.13 26.59
C LEU A 263 7.05 9.96 27.93
N GLY A 264 5.79 9.49 27.93
CA GLY A 264 4.94 9.55 29.13
C GLY A 264 4.36 8.24 29.63
N SER A 265 4.47 7.13 28.93
CA SER A 265 3.79 5.89 29.32
C SER A 265 4.67 4.66 29.45
N VAL A 266 5.91 4.85 29.81
CA VAL A 266 6.74 3.76 30.39
C VAL A 266 6.42 3.57 31.89
N SER A 267 5.48 4.31 32.45
CA SER A 267 4.91 3.97 33.77
C SER A 267 3.87 2.87 33.57
N ALA A 268 4.23 1.66 34.00
CA ALA A 268 3.30 0.54 34.13
C ALA A 268 2.01 0.99 34.84
N PRO A 269 0.83 0.50 34.42
CA PRO A 269 -0.38 0.73 35.19
C PRO A 269 -0.16 0.21 36.60
N LYS A 270 -0.26 1.12 37.58
CA LYS A 270 -0.27 0.71 39.00
C LYS A 270 -1.42 -0.28 39.14
N GLY A 271 -1.08 -1.51 39.49
CA GLY A 271 -2.06 -2.53 39.84
C GLY A 271 -3.04 -1.94 40.85
N LYS A 272 -4.33 -2.07 40.55
CA LYS A 272 -5.36 -1.86 41.55
C LYS A 272 -5.28 -3.07 42.48
N GLU A 273 -4.97 -2.78 43.73
CA GLU A 273 -5.25 -3.67 44.86
C GLU A 273 -6.76 -3.94 44.96
#